data_9e235b95be4afb4a63f5a1a5f7ca9110
#
_entry.id   9e235b95be4afb4a63f5a1a5f7ca9110
#
_cell.length_a   1.000
_cell.length_b   1.000
_cell.length_c   1.000
_cell.angle_alpha   90.00
_cell.angle_beta   90.00
_cell.angle_gamma   90.00
#
_symmetry.space_group_name_H-M   'P 1'
#
loop_
_entity.id
_entity.type
_entity.pdbx_description
1 polymer ?
#
loop_
_entity_poly.entity_id
_entity_poly.type
_entity_poly.pdbx_seq_one_letter_code
_entity_poly.pdbx_strand_id
1 'polypeptide(L)' 'MDKYVCPCGYVYDPAVGDPENGVAPGTPWEKVPADWVCPTCGLDKDAFEKE' A
#
# COMPACT_ATOMS: atom_id res chain seq x y z
N MET A 1 -8.46 7.26 -7.24
CA MET A 1 -8.16 6.80 -5.87
C MET A 1 -6.82 7.38 -5.45
N ASP A 2 -6.68 7.68 -4.17
CA ASP A 2 -5.47 8.33 -3.68
C ASP A 2 -4.31 7.35 -3.56
N LYS A 3 -3.13 7.81 -3.92
CA LYS A 3 -1.91 7.02 -3.74
C LYS A 3 -1.32 7.30 -2.36
N TYR A 4 -0.63 6.32 -1.83
CA TYR A 4 0.02 6.42 -0.52
C TYR A 4 1.50 6.08 -0.66
N VAL A 5 2.34 6.88 -0.03
CA VAL A 5 3.80 6.81 -0.19
C VAL A 5 4.45 6.36 1.10
N CYS A 6 5.30 5.34 0.98
CA CYS A 6 6.14 4.87 2.08
C CYS A 6 7.41 5.73 2.15
N PRO A 7 7.94 6.00 3.34
CA PRO A 7 9.20 6.75 3.48
C PRO A 7 10.36 6.16 2.68
N CYS A 8 10.32 4.87 2.37
CA CYS A 8 11.37 4.24 1.55
C CYS A 8 11.24 4.53 0.05
N GLY A 9 10.17 5.21 -0.37
CA GLY A 9 9.94 5.54 -1.76
C GLY A 9 8.92 4.67 -2.49
N TYR A 10 8.46 3.59 -1.85
CA TYR A 10 7.42 2.75 -2.45
C TYR A 10 6.10 3.51 -2.48
N VAL A 11 5.38 3.41 -3.60
CA VAL A 11 4.07 4.05 -3.75
C VAL A 11 3.01 2.97 -3.91
N TYR A 12 2.01 2.98 -3.01
CA TYR A 12 0.85 2.12 -3.18
C TYR A 12 -0.15 2.83 -4.09
N ASP A 13 -0.36 2.26 -5.27
CA ASP A 13 -1.36 2.75 -6.21
C ASP A 13 -2.57 1.82 -6.16
N PRO A 14 -3.73 2.29 -5.66
CA PRO A 14 -4.91 1.44 -5.56
C PRO A 14 -5.33 0.79 -6.87
N ALA A 15 -5.09 1.45 -8.00
CA ALA A 15 -5.43 0.88 -9.30
C ALA A 15 -4.58 -0.34 -9.63
N VAL A 16 -3.38 -0.42 -9.09
CA VAL A 16 -2.44 -1.53 -9.31
C VAL A 16 -2.53 -2.57 -8.21
N GLY A 17 -2.73 -2.12 -6.96
CA GLY A 17 -2.73 -2.99 -5.80
C GLY A 17 -1.36 -3.59 -5.53
N ASP A 18 -1.37 -4.74 -4.86
CA ASP A 18 -0.15 -5.51 -4.59
C ASP A 18 -0.50 -7.00 -4.63
N PRO A 19 -0.78 -7.53 -5.83
CA PRO A 19 -1.27 -8.91 -5.95
C PRO A 19 -0.32 -9.96 -5.37
N GLU A 20 0.98 -9.69 -5.42
CA GLU A 20 1.98 -10.62 -4.89
C GLU A 20 1.85 -10.78 -3.37
N ASN A 21 1.28 -9.80 -2.70
CA ASN A 21 1.08 -9.82 -1.26
C ASN A 21 -0.41 -9.85 -0.87
N GLY A 22 -1.26 -10.30 -1.79
CA GLY A 22 -2.66 -10.54 -1.50
C GLY A 22 -3.57 -9.33 -1.60
N VAL A 23 -3.11 -8.25 -2.22
CA VAL A 23 -3.92 -7.05 -2.42
C VAL A 23 -4.28 -6.94 -3.90
N ALA A 24 -5.52 -7.23 -4.24
CA ALA A 24 -5.96 -7.21 -5.64
C ALA A 24 -5.94 -5.80 -6.22
N PRO A 25 -5.69 -5.67 -7.55
CA PRO A 25 -5.84 -4.39 -8.23
C PRO A 25 -7.24 -3.81 -8.00
N GLY A 26 -7.33 -2.51 -7.79
CA GLY A 26 -8.61 -1.85 -7.52
C GLY A 26 -8.97 -1.80 -6.04
N THR A 27 -8.09 -2.24 -5.15
CA THR A 27 -8.34 -2.19 -3.70
C THR A 27 -8.03 -0.80 -3.17
N PRO A 28 -9.03 -0.08 -2.62
CA PRO A 28 -8.77 1.21 -2.00
C PRO A 28 -7.95 1.05 -0.73
N TRP A 29 -7.23 2.10 -0.33
CA TRP A 29 -6.32 2.03 0.81
C TRP A 29 -6.98 1.50 2.08
N GLU A 30 -8.19 1.95 2.37
CA GLU A 30 -8.91 1.53 3.59
C GLU A 30 -9.31 0.05 3.57
N LYS A 31 -9.27 -0.60 2.39
CA LYS A 31 -9.56 -2.02 2.26
C LYS A 31 -8.31 -2.88 2.32
N VAL A 32 -7.14 -2.26 2.27
CA VAL A 32 -5.88 -3.00 2.41
C VAL A 32 -5.82 -3.59 3.83
N PRO A 33 -5.48 -4.89 3.98
CA PRO A 33 -5.44 -5.52 5.30
C PRO A 33 -4.54 -4.74 6.27
N ALA A 34 -4.94 -4.70 7.54
CA ALA A 34 -4.17 -3.98 8.56
C ALA A 34 -2.78 -4.59 8.79
N ASP A 35 -2.64 -5.88 8.48
CA ASP A 35 -1.36 -6.57 8.63
C ASP A 35 -0.48 -6.53 7.37
N TRP A 36 -0.96 -5.87 6.31
CA TRP A 36 -0.15 -5.67 5.11
C TRP A 36 0.99 -4.70 5.42
N VAL A 37 2.16 -5.00 4.90
CA VAL A 37 3.34 -4.15 5.08
C VAL A 37 3.94 -3.82 3.73
N CYS A 38 4.77 -2.77 3.72
CA CYS A 38 5.47 -2.35 2.51
C CYS A 38 6.33 -3.51 1.98
N PRO A 39 6.16 -3.90 0.71
CA PRO A 39 6.93 -5.03 0.16
C PRO A 39 8.42 -4.71 -0.01
N THR A 40 8.79 -3.43 0.08
CA THR A 40 10.16 -3.01 -0.13
C THR A 40 10.93 -2.87 1.18
N CYS A 41 10.32 -2.26 2.21
CA CYS A 41 11.02 -1.99 3.47
C CYS A 41 10.38 -2.64 4.70
N GLY A 42 9.16 -3.18 4.56
CA GLY A 42 8.49 -3.87 5.66
C GLY A 42 7.79 -2.98 6.68
N LEU A 43 7.70 -1.69 6.44
CA LEU A 43 6.96 -0.80 7.32
C LEU A 43 5.45 -1.03 7.16
N ASP A 44 4.71 -0.83 8.24
CA ASP A 44 3.26 -1.02 8.22
C ASP A 44 2.53 0.17 7.59
N LYS A 45 1.20 0.06 7.51
CA LYS A 45 0.38 1.09 6.88
C LYS A 45 0.50 2.45 7.57
N ASP A 46 0.76 2.45 8.86
CA ASP A 46 0.85 3.70 9.62
C ASP A 46 2.03 4.56 9.19
N ALA A 47 3.05 3.96 8.57
CA ALA A 47 4.20 4.69 8.05
C ALA A 47 3.91 5.40 6.73
N PHE A 48 2.86 5.02 6.03
CA PHE A 48 2.50 5.60 4.73
C PHE A 48 1.82 6.94 4.90
N GLU A 49 2.08 7.83 3.96
CA GLU A 49 1.40 9.12 3.89
C GLU A 49 0.65 9.24 2.58
N LYS A 50 -0.52 9.87 2.64
CA LYS A 50 -1.31 10.14 1.44
C LYS A 50 -0.56 11.15 0.56
N GLU A 51 -0.45 10.81 -0.69
CA GLU A 51 0.21 11.67 -1.68
C GLU A 51 -0.56 12.96 -1.94
#